data_089f2224cf33f03565353d3fd03d3c0a
#
_entry.id   089f2224cf33f03565353d3fd03d3c0a
#
_cell.length_a   1.000
_cell.length_b   1.000
_cell.length_c   1.000
_cell.angle_alpha   90.00
_cell.angle_beta   90.00
_cell.angle_gamma   90.00
#
_symmetry.space_group_name_H-M   'P 1'
#
loop_
_entity.id
_entity.type
_entity.pdbx_description
1 polymer ?
#
loop_
_entity_poly.entity_id
_entity_poly.type
_entity_poly.pdbx_seq_one_letter_code
_entity_poly.pdbx_strand_id
1 'polypeptide(L)'
;MRFQIGVALIGCLLSAAPCRAEVMDRVLAVVAGELILLSDVRAAREFGFVAIERSGDQDAQALARMIDRALILAEVDRFAPPEPDSPAVDKGVNALRQRFSSAESFAAALARVGIEERHLREYVRQDLRMAAYLEQRFTAIPPPEEEIDRYYREHPDRFTRDGVLMPFEDARPAIVQALAAQDREALVADWLAGLRRRADIRVATQINKSGN
;
A
#
# COMPACT_ATOMS: atom_id res chain seq x y z
N MET A 1 -28.29 -25.79 -77.94
CA MET A 1 -27.08 -25.46 -77.22
C MET A 1 -27.42 -24.38 -76.21
N ARG A 2 -27.56 -24.74 -74.96
CA ARG A 2 -27.91 -23.82 -73.84
C ARG A 2 -26.69 -23.69 -72.96
N PHE A 3 -26.05 -22.54 -72.96
CA PHE A 3 -24.95 -22.22 -72.04
C PHE A 3 -25.51 -21.79 -70.67
N GLN A 4 -25.21 -22.50 -69.65
CA GLN A 4 -25.45 -22.07 -68.22
C GLN A 4 -24.21 -21.39 -67.70
N ILE A 5 -24.35 -20.10 -67.36
CA ILE A 5 -23.34 -19.33 -66.71
C ILE A 5 -23.54 -19.49 -65.17
N GLY A 6 -22.60 -20.21 -64.52
CA GLY A 6 -22.57 -20.36 -63.09
C GLY A 6 -21.93 -19.11 -62.46
N VAL A 7 -22.73 -18.41 -61.65
CA VAL A 7 -22.21 -17.29 -60.78
C VAL A 7 -21.67 -17.88 -59.49
N ALA A 8 -20.35 -17.81 -59.30
CA ALA A 8 -19.70 -18.15 -58.07
C ALA A 8 -19.75 -16.95 -57.09
N LEU A 9 -20.56 -17.08 -56.04
CA LEU A 9 -20.66 -16.10 -54.95
C LEU A 9 -19.50 -16.32 -53.96
N ILE A 10 -18.45 -15.49 -54.02
CA ILE A 10 -17.34 -15.51 -53.06
C ILE A 10 -17.80 -14.76 -51.83
N GLY A 11 -18.15 -15.51 -50.76
CA GLY A 11 -18.47 -14.98 -49.44
C GLY A 11 -17.20 -14.50 -48.74
N CYS A 12 -16.99 -13.20 -48.64
CA CYS A 12 -15.94 -12.59 -47.84
C CYS A 12 -16.33 -12.67 -46.36
N LEU A 13 -15.83 -13.68 -45.61
CA LEU A 13 -15.92 -13.69 -44.12
C LEU A 13 -15.02 -12.56 -43.57
N LEU A 14 -15.62 -11.43 -43.21
CA LEU A 14 -14.96 -10.44 -42.38
C LEU A 14 -14.76 -11.05 -40.99
N SER A 15 -13.57 -11.49 -40.72
CA SER A 15 -13.12 -11.82 -39.34
C SER A 15 -13.03 -10.52 -38.54
N ALA A 16 -14.06 -10.20 -37.77
CA ALA A 16 -14.00 -9.14 -36.76
C ALA A 16 -13.04 -9.59 -35.63
N ALA A 17 -11.80 -9.16 -35.74
CA ALA A 17 -10.88 -9.29 -34.62
C ALA A 17 -11.45 -8.49 -33.43
N PRO A 18 -11.56 -9.09 -32.22
CA PRO A 18 -12.00 -8.33 -31.05
C PRO A 18 -10.97 -7.22 -30.80
N CYS A 19 -11.37 -5.98 -31.03
CA CYS A 19 -10.62 -4.81 -30.62
C CYS A 19 -10.60 -4.84 -29.09
N ARG A 20 -9.49 -5.32 -28.50
CA ARG A 20 -9.25 -5.17 -27.08
C ARG A 20 -9.05 -3.68 -26.85
N ALA A 21 -10.06 -3.03 -26.30
CA ALA A 21 -9.89 -1.70 -25.75
C ALA A 21 -8.83 -1.79 -24.67
N GLU A 22 -7.65 -1.23 -24.94
CA GLU A 22 -6.61 -1.04 -23.95
C GLU A 22 -7.17 -0.04 -22.94
N VAL A 23 -7.51 -0.51 -21.76
CA VAL A 23 -7.98 0.36 -20.68
C VAL A 23 -6.78 1.18 -20.25
N MET A 24 -6.69 2.42 -20.75
CA MET A 24 -5.70 3.37 -20.25
C MET A 24 -6.00 3.62 -18.77
N ASP A 25 -5.04 3.28 -17.91
CA ASP A 25 -5.18 3.50 -16.47
C ASP A 25 -5.15 5.00 -16.16
N ARG A 26 -5.93 5.42 -15.19
CA ARG A 26 -6.08 6.84 -14.86
C ARG A 26 -5.03 7.26 -13.85
N VAL A 27 -4.21 8.27 -14.19
CA VAL A 27 -3.31 8.92 -13.26
C VAL A 27 -4.12 9.69 -12.22
N LEU A 28 -3.91 9.39 -10.94
CA LEU A 28 -4.55 10.06 -9.81
C LEU A 28 -3.64 11.09 -9.15
N ALA A 29 -2.34 10.83 -9.13
CA ALA A 29 -1.36 11.80 -8.63
C ALA A 29 0.01 11.59 -9.30
N VAL A 30 0.84 12.64 -9.23
CA VAL A 30 2.26 12.60 -9.55
C VAL A 30 3.01 13.09 -8.31
N VAL A 31 3.96 12.29 -7.81
CA VAL A 31 4.71 12.55 -6.58
C VAL A 31 6.19 12.39 -6.85
N ALA A 32 6.96 13.46 -6.76
CA ALA A 32 8.41 13.46 -7.05
C ALA A 32 8.77 12.82 -8.42
N GLY A 33 7.87 12.94 -9.41
CA GLY A 33 8.04 12.36 -10.75
C GLY A 33 7.42 10.98 -10.94
N GLU A 34 7.06 10.27 -9.86
CA GLU A 34 6.38 8.97 -9.91
C GLU A 34 4.87 9.12 -10.08
N LEU A 35 4.27 8.25 -10.90
CA LEU A 35 2.84 8.24 -11.17
C LEU A 35 2.13 7.32 -10.16
N ILE A 36 1.03 7.78 -9.60
CA ILE A 36 0.08 6.95 -8.84
C ILE A 36 -1.16 6.77 -9.70
N LEU A 37 -1.43 5.52 -10.05
CA LEU A 37 -2.53 5.14 -10.94
C LEU A 37 -3.76 4.70 -10.13
N LEU A 38 -4.91 4.70 -10.80
CA LEU A 38 -6.14 4.18 -10.19
C LEU A 38 -6.04 2.69 -9.85
N SER A 39 -5.34 1.90 -10.68
CA SER A 39 -5.06 0.49 -10.39
C SER A 39 -4.24 0.31 -9.10
N ASP A 40 -3.25 1.20 -8.85
CA ASP A 40 -2.43 1.16 -7.64
C ASP A 40 -3.27 1.39 -6.39
N VAL A 41 -4.17 2.40 -6.42
CA VAL A 41 -5.07 2.71 -5.30
C VAL A 41 -6.04 1.55 -5.05
N ARG A 42 -6.59 0.95 -6.11
CA ARG A 42 -7.46 -0.22 -6.00
C ARG A 42 -6.73 -1.43 -5.45
N ALA A 43 -5.50 -1.69 -5.92
CA ALA A 43 -4.66 -2.76 -5.41
C ALA A 43 -4.31 -2.54 -3.94
N ALA A 44 -3.95 -1.32 -3.55
CA ALA A 44 -3.63 -0.98 -2.17
C ALA A 44 -4.81 -1.26 -1.23
N ARG A 45 -6.05 -1.03 -1.68
CA ARG A 45 -7.26 -1.36 -0.92
C ARG A 45 -7.55 -2.86 -0.90
N GLU A 46 -7.54 -3.50 -2.07
CA GLU A 46 -7.90 -4.93 -2.22
C GLU A 46 -6.95 -5.84 -1.43
N PHE A 47 -5.66 -5.54 -1.46
CA PHE A 47 -4.63 -6.31 -0.77
C PHE A 47 -4.28 -5.78 0.63
N GLY A 48 -4.92 -4.69 1.08
CA GLY A 48 -4.69 -4.11 2.40
C GLY A 48 -3.27 -3.59 2.59
N PHE A 49 -2.68 -3.01 1.54
CA PHE A 49 -1.33 -2.42 1.60
C PHE A 49 -1.29 -1.13 2.39
N VAL A 50 -2.40 -0.43 2.50
CA VAL A 50 -2.54 0.81 3.25
C VAL A 50 -3.66 0.69 4.28
N ALA A 51 -3.42 1.24 5.47
CA ALA A 51 -4.45 1.35 6.48
C ALA A 51 -5.44 2.46 6.09
N ILE A 52 -6.71 2.09 5.95
CA ILE A 52 -7.83 3.00 5.65
C ILE A 52 -8.92 2.84 6.70
N GLU A 53 -9.58 3.93 7.03
CA GLU A 53 -10.73 3.90 7.92
C GLU A 53 -11.96 3.40 7.18
N ARG A 54 -12.89 2.75 7.92
CA ARG A 54 -14.15 2.25 7.34
C ARG A 54 -15.12 3.36 6.95
N SER A 55 -14.94 4.55 7.51
CA SER A 55 -15.77 5.73 7.28
C SER A 55 -15.12 6.68 6.27
N GLY A 56 -15.92 7.42 5.52
CA GLY A 56 -15.48 8.42 4.57
C GLY A 56 -15.10 7.87 3.18
N ASP A 57 -14.44 8.70 2.39
CA ASP A 57 -13.99 8.35 1.05
C ASP A 57 -12.73 7.47 1.13
N GLN A 58 -12.91 6.17 0.97
CA GLN A 58 -11.83 5.20 1.06
C GLN A 58 -10.82 5.32 -0.09
N ASP A 59 -11.24 5.78 -1.27
CA ASP A 59 -10.30 5.99 -2.39
C ASP A 59 -9.42 7.21 -2.12
N ALA A 60 -9.98 8.28 -1.59
CA ALA A 60 -9.21 9.45 -1.18
C ALA A 60 -8.23 9.13 -0.05
N GLN A 61 -8.63 8.33 0.94
CA GLN A 61 -7.75 7.87 2.02
C GLN A 61 -6.61 7.01 1.47
N ALA A 62 -6.92 6.03 0.60
CA ALA A 62 -5.92 5.17 0.00
C ALA A 62 -4.94 5.98 -0.86
N LEU A 63 -5.43 6.93 -1.66
CA LEU A 63 -4.58 7.83 -2.45
C LEU A 63 -3.64 8.64 -1.56
N ALA A 64 -4.13 9.20 -0.45
CA ALA A 64 -3.29 9.95 0.49
C ALA A 64 -2.17 9.08 1.07
N ARG A 65 -2.46 7.82 1.43
CA ARG A 65 -1.46 6.86 1.92
C ARG A 65 -0.47 6.42 0.83
N MET A 66 -0.94 6.29 -0.42
CA MET A 66 -0.06 5.99 -1.55
C MET A 66 0.89 7.16 -1.86
N ILE A 67 0.43 8.41 -1.69
CA ILE A 67 1.29 9.61 -1.79
C ILE A 67 2.38 9.56 -0.70
N ASP A 68 2.03 9.25 0.54
CA ASP A 68 3.00 9.08 1.63
C ASP A 68 4.03 8.01 1.32
N ARG A 69 3.55 6.86 0.85
CA ARG A 69 4.40 5.76 0.42
C ARG A 69 5.41 6.19 -0.65
N ALA A 70 4.95 6.89 -1.69
CA ALA A 70 5.81 7.37 -2.77
C ALA A 70 6.90 8.33 -2.25
N LEU A 71 6.56 9.22 -1.31
CA LEU A 71 7.53 10.11 -0.68
C LEU A 71 8.58 9.35 0.12
N ILE A 72 8.18 8.34 0.89
CA ILE A 72 9.09 7.50 1.66
C ILE A 72 10.00 6.71 0.71
N LEU A 73 9.45 6.13 -0.37
CA LEU A 73 10.23 5.38 -1.35
C LEU A 73 11.28 6.25 -2.05
N ALA A 74 10.95 7.49 -2.39
CA ALA A 74 11.91 8.42 -2.96
C ALA A 74 13.13 8.66 -2.03
N GLU A 75 12.91 8.68 -0.71
CA GLU A 75 14.00 8.76 0.26
C GLU A 75 14.74 7.42 0.40
N VAL A 76 14.01 6.30 0.41
CA VAL A 76 14.61 4.95 0.42
C VAL A 76 15.54 4.75 -0.77
N ASP A 77 15.13 5.16 -1.97
CA ASP A 77 15.94 5.03 -3.19
C ASP A 77 17.18 5.92 -3.16
N ARG A 78 17.09 7.09 -2.51
CA ARG A 78 18.24 7.98 -2.31
C ARG A 78 19.28 7.37 -1.37
N PHE A 79 18.86 6.69 -0.31
CA PHE A 79 19.74 6.12 0.72
C PHE A 79 20.11 4.66 0.45
N ALA A 80 19.43 4.01 -0.51
CA ALA A 80 19.67 2.65 -1.00
C ALA A 80 19.97 1.63 0.11
N PRO A 81 19.02 1.37 1.04
CA PRO A 81 19.19 0.31 2.02
C PRO A 81 19.39 -1.04 1.31
N PRO A 82 19.97 -2.04 1.99
CA PRO A 82 20.14 -3.37 1.41
C PRO A 82 18.83 -3.93 0.86
N GLU A 83 18.91 -4.57 -0.32
CA GLU A 83 17.74 -5.24 -0.90
C GLU A 83 17.33 -6.44 -0.06
N PRO A 84 16.03 -6.64 0.18
CA PRO A 84 15.53 -7.84 0.86
C PRO A 84 15.81 -9.09 0.02
N ASP A 85 16.12 -10.19 0.67
CA ASP A 85 16.32 -11.46 -0.01
C ASP A 85 15.01 -12.02 -0.58
N SER A 86 15.14 -12.92 -1.56
CA SER A 86 13.97 -13.54 -2.19
C SER A 86 13.06 -14.28 -1.20
N PRO A 87 13.59 -15.05 -0.22
CA PRO A 87 12.75 -15.70 0.79
C PRO A 87 11.89 -14.74 1.62
N ALA A 88 12.41 -13.57 1.99
CA ALA A 88 11.62 -12.57 2.71
C ALA A 88 10.47 -12.03 1.85
N VAL A 89 10.72 -11.74 0.57
CA VAL A 89 9.69 -11.32 -0.38
C VAL A 89 8.65 -12.42 -0.58
N ASP A 90 9.07 -13.67 -0.76
CA ASP A 90 8.18 -14.83 -0.91
C ASP A 90 7.29 -15.01 0.31
N LYS A 91 7.84 -14.86 1.52
CA LYS A 91 7.09 -14.90 2.77
C LYS A 91 6.01 -13.81 2.81
N GLY A 92 6.34 -12.59 2.40
CA GLY A 92 5.38 -11.48 2.35
C GLY A 92 4.25 -11.73 1.36
N VAL A 93 4.57 -12.18 0.13
CA VAL A 93 3.56 -12.53 -0.88
C VAL A 93 2.66 -13.68 -0.42
N ASN A 94 3.25 -14.71 0.21
CA ASN A 94 2.47 -15.83 0.75
C ASN A 94 1.55 -15.39 1.88
N ALA A 95 1.97 -14.46 2.76
CA ALA A 95 1.10 -13.90 3.79
C ALA A 95 -0.08 -13.12 3.19
N LEU A 96 0.11 -12.41 2.08
CA LEU A 96 -0.99 -11.77 1.34
C LEU A 96 -1.93 -12.80 0.75
N ARG A 97 -1.39 -13.86 0.12
CA ARG A 97 -2.19 -14.94 -0.47
C ARG A 97 -3.05 -15.67 0.56
N GLN A 98 -2.53 -15.89 1.77
CA GLN A 98 -3.24 -16.54 2.86
C GLN A 98 -4.45 -15.76 3.41
N ARG A 99 -4.60 -14.47 3.06
CA ARG A 99 -5.80 -13.68 3.41
C ARG A 99 -7.02 -14.04 2.55
N PHE A 100 -6.82 -14.76 1.46
CA PHE A 100 -7.86 -15.21 0.54
C PHE A 100 -8.25 -16.66 0.83
N SER A 101 -9.51 -16.98 0.61
CA SER A 101 -10.06 -18.31 0.90
C SER A 101 -9.54 -19.43 -0.02
N SER A 102 -9.06 -19.06 -1.22
CA SER A 102 -8.50 -20.01 -2.19
C SER A 102 -7.55 -19.31 -3.19
N ALA A 103 -6.78 -20.09 -3.94
CA ALA A 103 -5.92 -19.60 -5.02
C ALA A 103 -6.72 -18.91 -6.13
N GLU A 104 -7.94 -19.41 -6.41
CA GLU A 104 -8.83 -18.83 -7.42
C GLU A 104 -9.35 -17.46 -6.97
N SER A 105 -9.69 -17.30 -5.67
CA SER A 105 -10.14 -16.02 -5.12
C SER A 105 -9.02 -14.98 -5.13
N PHE A 106 -7.77 -15.40 -4.87
CA PHE A 106 -6.60 -14.54 -4.99
C PHE A 106 -6.36 -14.12 -6.46
N ALA A 107 -6.40 -15.08 -7.41
CA ALA A 107 -6.25 -14.76 -8.84
C ALA A 107 -7.37 -13.84 -9.35
N ALA A 108 -8.62 -14.04 -8.90
CA ALA A 108 -9.74 -13.16 -9.22
C ALA A 108 -9.55 -11.74 -8.65
N ALA A 109 -8.96 -11.60 -7.47
CA ALA A 109 -8.62 -10.31 -6.88
C ALA A 109 -7.58 -9.55 -7.72
N LEU A 110 -6.51 -10.23 -8.16
CA LEU A 110 -5.50 -9.66 -9.07
C LEU A 110 -6.15 -9.17 -10.37
N ALA A 111 -6.96 -10.02 -11.00
CA ALA A 111 -7.64 -9.67 -12.24
C ALA A 111 -8.61 -8.49 -12.07
N ARG A 112 -9.30 -8.39 -10.93
CA ARG A 112 -10.25 -7.30 -10.62
C ARG A 112 -9.58 -5.94 -10.57
N VAL A 113 -8.37 -5.86 -10.03
CA VAL A 113 -7.60 -4.62 -9.94
C VAL A 113 -6.66 -4.40 -11.11
N GLY A 114 -6.55 -5.38 -12.03
CA GLY A 114 -5.76 -5.26 -13.26
C GLY A 114 -4.26 -5.38 -13.06
N ILE A 115 -3.80 -6.06 -11.99
CA ILE A 115 -2.37 -6.27 -11.73
C ILE A 115 -1.99 -7.76 -11.80
N GLU A 116 -0.70 -8.02 -11.98
CA GLU A 116 -0.14 -9.36 -11.94
C GLU A 116 0.60 -9.61 -10.61
N GLU A 117 0.86 -10.87 -10.27
CA GLU A 117 1.56 -11.23 -9.04
C GLU A 117 2.98 -10.62 -8.96
N ARG A 118 3.63 -10.37 -10.10
CA ARG A 118 4.93 -9.66 -10.12
C ARG A 118 4.84 -8.26 -9.52
N HIS A 119 3.71 -7.55 -9.69
CA HIS A 119 3.49 -6.24 -9.09
C HIS A 119 3.33 -6.33 -7.55
N LEU A 120 2.66 -7.40 -7.06
CA LEU A 120 2.61 -7.67 -5.62
C LEU A 120 4.02 -7.95 -5.04
N ARG A 121 4.83 -8.72 -5.76
CA ARG A 121 6.20 -9.01 -5.33
C ARG A 121 7.03 -7.75 -5.23
N GLU A 122 6.91 -6.86 -6.20
CA GLU A 122 7.59 -5.58 -6.19
C GLU A 122 7.09 -4.70 -5.05
N TYR A 123 5.78 -4.67 -4.82
CA TYR A 123 5.18 -3.93 -3.71
C TYR A 123 5.71 -4.42 -2.36
N VAL A 124 5.72 -5.73 -2.14
CA VAL A 124 6.27 -6.35 -0.91
C VAL A 124 7.76 -6.05 -0.75
N ARG A 125 8.56 -6.10 -1.83
CA ARG A 125 9.97 -5.74 -1.80
C ARG A 125 10.17 -4.30 -1.32
N GLN A 126 9.41 -3.37 -1.89
CA GLN A 126 9.45 -1.97 -1.49
C GLN A 126 9.02 -1.76 -0.04
N ASP A 127 7.99 -2.48 0.45
CA ASP A 127 7.57 -2.44 1.85
C ASP A 127 8.67 -2.88 2.80
N LEU A 128 9.37 -3.97 2.47
CA LEU A 128 10.49 -4.45 3.26
C LEU A 128 11.65 -3.45 3.29
N ARG A 129 11.97 -2.81 2.14
CA ARG A 129 12.98 -1.75 2.06
C ARG A 129 12.59 -0.53 2.90
N MET A 130 11.33 -0.10 2.80
CA MET A 130 10.80 1.01 3.60
C MET A 130 10.88 0.70 5.11
N ALA A 131 10.47 -0.50 5.52
CA ALA A 131 10.52 -0.92 6.91
C ALA A 131 11.95 -0.90 7.44
N ALA A 132 12.91 -1.48 6.72
CA ALA A 132 14.32 -1.48 7.08
C ALA A 132 14.91 -0.06 7.18
N TYR A 133 14.58 0.80 6.22
CA TYR A 133 15.00 2.20 6.23
C TYR A 133 14.46 2.97 7.44
N LEU A 134 13.14 2.83 7.71
CA LEU A 134 12.50 3.53 8.82
C LEU A 134 13.01 3.01 10.17
N GLU A 135 13.29 1.70 10.27
CA GLU A 135 13.87 1.11 11.48
C GLU A 135 15.27 1.64 11.76
N GLN A 136 16.10 1.71 10.73
CA GLN A 136 17.46 2.23 10.85
C GLN A 136 17.48 3.74 11.17
N ARG A 137 16.59 4.51 10.56
CA ARG A 137 16.55 5.97 10.67
C ARG A 137 15.94 6.44 11.97
N PHE A 138 14.89 5.77 12.45
CA PHE A 138 14.11 6.14 13.64
C PHE A 138 14.25 5.08 14.71
N THR A 139 15.46 5.00 15.26
CA THR A 139 15.72 4.13 16.42
C THR A 139 14.97 4.66 17.64
N ALA A 140 14.15 3.82 18.24
CA ALA A 140 13.42 4.18 19.44
C ALA A 140 14.39 4.43 20.59
N ILE A 141 14.21 5.53 21.31
CA ILE A 141 14.89 5.83 22.55
C ILE A 141 14.06 5.19 23.68
N PRO A 142 14.67 4.46 24.62
CA PRO A 142 13.92 3.94 25.76
C PRO A 142 13.21 5.06 26.51
N PRO A 143 11.91 4.93 26.82
CA PRO A 143 11.18 5.94 27.59
C PRO A 143 11.72 6.05 29.01
N PRO A 144 11.68 7.24 29.64
CA PRO A 144 12.10 7.42 31.02
C PRO A 144 11.15 6.68 31.98
N GLU A 145 11.67 6.25 33.12
CA GLU A 145 10.89 5.48 34.12
C GLU A 145 9.63 6.20 34.59
N GLU A 146 9.70 7.51 34.75
CA GLU A 146 8.55 8.35 35.16
C GLU A 146 7.39 8.28 34.14
N GLU A 147 7.71 8.13 32.87
CA GLU A 147 6.72 7.98 31.81
C GLU A 147 6.11 6.58 31.79
N ILE A 148 6.91 5.55 32.03
CA ILE A 148 6.46 4.16 32.16
C ILE A 148 5.47 4.06 33.33
N ASP A 149 5.84 4.61 34.50
CA ASP A 149 5.01 4.64 35.70
C ASP A 149 3.69 5.40 35.46
N ARG A 150 3.77 6.56 34.79
CA ARG A 150 2.61 7.36 34.46
C ARG A 150 1.67 6.59 33.53
N TYR A 151 2.19 5.99 32.47
CA TYR A 151 1.40 5.22 31.50
C TYR A 151 0.65 4.06 32.18
N TYR A 152 1.28 3.33 33.07
CA TYR A 152 0.63 2.24 33.82
C TYR A 152 -0.54 2.76 34.66
N ARG A 153 -0.38 3.87 35.37
CA ARG A 153 -1.41 4.47 36.22
C ARG A 153 -2.58 5.05 35.43
N GLU A 154 -2.31 5.61 34.25
CA GLU A 154 -3.32 6.24 33.40
C GLU A 154 -4.12 5.25 32.55
N HIS A 155 -3.59 4.02 32.34
CA HIS A 155 -4.22 3.02 31.48
C HIS A 155 -4.42 1.66 32.19
N PRO A 156 -5.05 1.59 33.37
CA PRO A 156 -5.20 0.35 34.11
C PRO A 156 -6.06 -0.68 33.35
N ASP A 157 -6.99 -0.26 32.53
CA ASP A 157 -7.83 -1.08 31.67
C ASP A 157 -7.03 -1.93 30.68
N ARG A 158 -5.89 -1.43 30.19
CA ARG A 158 -5.01 -2.16 29.28
C ARG A 158 -4.27 -3.31 29.95
N PHE A 159 -4.09 -3.23 31.27
CA PHE A 159 -3.34 -4.19 32.08
C PHE A 159 -4.25 -5.02 32.99
N THR A 160 -5.57 -4.88 32.87
CA THR A 160 -6.55 -5.69 33.64
C THR A 160 -7.00 -6.87 32.78
N ARG A 161 -6.84 -8.09 33.30
CA ARG A 161 -7.35 -9.32 32.70
C ARG A 161 -8.24 -10.03 33.73
N ASP A 162 -9.45 -10.43 33.34
CA ASP A 162 -10.40 -11.13 34.22
C ASP A 162 -10.66 -10.39 35.55
N GLY A 163 -10.65 -9.05 35.52
CA GLY A 163 -10.86 -8.18 36.67
C GLY A 163 -9.65 -8.05 37.59
N VAL A 164 -8.51 -8.63 37.25
CA VAL A 164 -7.25 -8.54 38.01
C VAL A 164 -6.26 -7.64 37.27
N LEU A 165 -5.78 -6.61 37.96
CA LEU A 165 -4.74 -5.75 37.44
C LEU A 165 -3.39 -6.48 37.46
N MET A 166 -2.71 -6.54 36.29
CA MET A 166 -1.38 -7.11 36.17
C MET A 166 -0.38 -6.30 37.00
N PRO A 167 0.54 -6.92 37.76
CA PRO A 167 1.60 -6.20 38.48
C PRO A 167 2.44 -5.32 37.54
N PHE A 168 2.89 -4.18 38.02
CA PHE A 168 3.67 -3.23 37.23
C PHE A 168 4.90 -3.86 36.56
N GLU A 169 5.64 -4.69 37.28
CA GLU A 169 6.84 -5.36 36.76
C GLU A 169 6.53 -6.26 35.56
N ASP A 170 5.36 -6.93 35.57
CA ASP A 170 4.91 -7.78 34.46
C ASP A 170 4.39 -6.98 33.29
N ALA A 171 3.81 -5.80 33.53
CA ALA A 171 3.31 -4.88 32.50
C ALA A 171 4.43 -4.04 31.86
N ARG A 172 5.49 -3.74 32.61
CA ARG A 172 6.58 -2.84 32.23
C ARG A 172 7.18 -3.10 30.84
N PRO A 173 7.52 -4.34 30.42
CA PRO A 173 8.07 -4.58 29.09
C PRO A 173 7.10 -4.17 27.97
N ALA A 174 5.80 -4.43 28.13
CA ALA A 174 4.78 -4.06 27.17
C ALA A 174 4.59 -2.53 27.09
N ILE A 175 4.69 -1.84 28.23
CA ILE A 175 4.60 -0.37 28.29
C ILE A 175 5.80 0.25 27.57
N VAL A 176 7.01 -0.22 27.85
CA VAL A 176 8.23 0.27 27.17
C VAL A 176 8.11 0.12 25.67
N GLN A 177 7.64 -1.04 25.19
CA GLN A 177 7.40 -1.25 23.75
C GLN A 177 6.35 -0.33 23.19
N ALA A 178 5.24 -0.11 23.89
CA ALA A 178 4.15 0.75 23.44
C ALA A 178 4.60 2.21 23.34
N LEU A 179 5.27 2.75 24.35
CA LEU A 179 5.78 4.12 24.37
C LEU A 179 6.85 4.32 23.28
N ALA A 180 7.82 3.40 23.17
CA ALA A 180 8.84 3.46 22.13
C ALA A 180 8.24 3.40 20.72
N ALA A 181 7.18 2.61 20.49
CA ALA A 181 6.46 2.55 19.23
C ALA A 181 5.73 3.87 18.94
N GLN A 182 5.08 4.46 19.94
CA GLN A 182 4.37 5.73 19.83
C GLN A 182 5.32 6.89 19.49
N ASP A 183 6.45 6.98 20.17
CA ASP A 183 7.48 8.00 19.90
C ASP A 183 8.03 7.87 18.48
N ARG A 184 8.33 6.64 18.07
CA ARG A 184 8.79 6.37 16.71
C ARG A 184 7.75 6.77 15.68
N GLU A 185 6.47 6.45 15.91
CA GLU A 185 5.38 6.84 15.02
C GLU A 185 5.28 8.37 14.89
N ALA A 186 5.39 9.10 16.00
CA ALA A 186 5.41 10.57 16.01
C ALA A 186 6.59 11.13 15.21
N LEU A 187 7.81 10.60 15.40
CA LEU A 187 9.00 11.01 14.64
C LEU A 187 8.84 10.77 13.14
N VAL A 188 8.29 9.61 12.75
CA VAL A 188 8.01 9.28 11.35
C VAL A 188 6.95 10.23 10.79
N ALA A 189 5.89 10.52 11.54
CA ALA A 189 4.83 11.43 11.11
C ALA A 189 5.35 12.87 10.88
N ASP A 190 6.16 13.39 11.78
CA ASP A 190 6.77 14.73 11.67
C ASP A 190 7.73 14.80 10.47
N TRP A 191 8.56 13.78 10.30
CA TRP A 191 9.44 13.70 9.15
C TRP A 191 8.67 13.65 7.83
N LEU A 192 7.63 12.81 7.74
CA LEU A 192 6.77 12.68 6.57
C LEU A 192 6.04 13.99 6.26
N ALA A 193 5.54 14.70 7.27
CA ALA A 193 4.99 16.04 7.10
C ALA A 193 6.02 17.01 6.51
N GLY A 194 7.28 16.87 6.92
CA GLY A 194 8.42 17.59 6.32
C GLY A 194 8.65 17.25 4.85
N LEU A 195 8.56 15.97 4.46
CA LEU A 195 8.66 15.53 3.07
C LEU A 195 7.54 16.12 2.22
N ARG A 196 6.29 16.02 2.68
CA ARG A 196 5.12 16.59 1.98
C ARG A 196 5.25 18.08 1.69
N ARG A 197 5.79 18.87 2.62
CA ARG A 197 5.99 20.32 2.42
C ARG A 197 7.02 20.66 1.33
N ARG A 198 7.96 19.78 1.07
CA ARG A 198 9.06 20.01 0.11
C ARG A 198 8.86 19.34 -1.23
N ALA A 199 7.96 18.38 -1.32
CA ALA A 199 7.74 17.57 -2.51
C ALA A 199 6.82 18.28 -3.52
N ASP A 200 7.08 18.06 -4.82
CA ASP A 200 6.13 18.39 -5.88
C ASP A 200 5.07 17.27 -5.93
N ILE A 201 3.89 17.59 -5.43
CA ILE A 201 2.74 16.68 -5.38
C ILE A 201 1.63 17.29 -6.24
N ARG A 202 1.24 16.60 -7.30
CA ARG A 202 0.14 17.02 -8.18
C ARG A 202 -0.95 15.97 -8.18
N VAL A 203 -2.13 16.30 -7.70
CA VAL A 203 -3.30 15.42 -7.68
C VAL A 203 -4.22 15.76 -8.87
N ALA A 204 -4.62 14.74 -9.63
CA ALA A 204 -5.37 14.90 -10.89
C ALA A 204 -6.71 15.66 -10.73
N THR A 205 -7.34 15.59 -9.55
CA THR A 205 -8.58 16.35 -9.26
C THR A 205 -8.37 17.87 -9.28
N GLN A 206 -7.13 18.35 -9.10
CA GLN A 206 -6.80 19.77 -9.22
C GLN A 206 -6.50 20.20 -10.67
N ILE A 207 -6.10 19.24 -11.52
CA ILE A 207 -5.79 19.50 -12.92
C ILE A 207 -7.08 19.80 -13.71
N ASN A 208 -8.20 19.13 -13.38
CA ASN A 208 -9.49 19.36 -14.03
C ASN A 208 -10.18 20.67 -13.63
N LYS A 209 -9.79 21.32 -12.52
CA LYS A 209 -10.34 22.62 -12.14
C LYS A 209 -9.61 23.82 -12.74
N SER A 210 -8.41 23.62 -13.27
CA SER A 210 -7.61 24.68 -13.90
C SER A 210 -7.74 24.74 -15.42
N GLY A 211 -8.53 23.85 -16.02
CA GLY A 211 -8.73 23.72 -17.46
C GLY A 211 -10.12 24.10 -17.98
N ASN A 212 -10.93 24.82 -17.20
CA ASN A 212 -12.26 25.31 -17.64
C ASN A 212 -12.34 26.84 -17.56
#